data_2227da1f2b5b8dcab612a4558cdae55f
#
_entry.id   2227da1f2b5b8dcab612a4558cdae55f
#
_cell.length_a   1.000
_cell.length_b   1.000
_cell.length_c   1.000
_cell.angle_alpha   90.00
_cell.angle_beta   90.00
_cell.angle_gamma   90.00
#
_symmetry.space_group_name_H-M   'P 1'
#
loop_
_entity.id
_entity.type
_entity.pdbx_description
1 polymer ?
#
loop_
_entity_poly.entity_id
_entity_poly.type
_entity_poly.pdbx_seq_one_letter_code
_entity_poly.pdbx_strand_id
1 'polypeptide(L)'
;MVKSRHSFFGSFSLNTVRIIGGEWRRRVLRFPDAQGLRPTPDRVRETLFNWLGQDLDGLSCLDLFAGSGALGFEAASRGAAKVVMVEHAPKVAAALEENARLLAAGGRLQIVRADAVKFASSLSATGARFDVLILDPPYKQGWIERLAPLLPQLLANDGALYVEAEYPIETIDACGDWKSVRSGRAGQVFYQLLRRTQHDGA
;
A
#
# COMPACT_ATOMS: atom_id res chain seq x y z
N MET A 1 -40.13 -38.73 -1.75
CA MET A 1 -39.97 -37.64 -0.77
C MET A 1 -38.51 -37.21 -0.82
N VAL A 2 -38.18 -36.23 -1.71
CA VAL A 2 -36.80 -35.81 -1.96
C VAL A 2 -36.54 -34.54 -1.12
N LYS A 3 -35.65 -34.65 -0.12
CA LYS A 3 -35.25 -33.52 0.71
C LYS A 3 -34.32 -32.59 -0.10
N SER A 4 -34.82 -31.42 -0.47
CA SER A 4 -34.08 -30.31 -1.03
C SER A 4 -32.98 -29.87 -0.04
N ARG A 5 -31.70 -30.00 -0.44
CA ARG A 5 -30.56 -29.41 0.27
C ARG A 5 -30.53 -27.93 -0.10
N HIS A 6 -31.00 -27.09 0.81
CA HIS A 6 -30.75 -25.67 0.75
C HIS A 6 -29.24 -25.42 1.03
N SER A 7 -28.52 -25.07 -0.01
CA SER A 7 -27.15 -24.59 0.14
C SER A 7 -27.20 -23.18 0.79
N PHE A 8 -26.74 -23.09 2.01
CA PHE A 8 -26.44 -21.84 2.69
C PHE A 8 -25.20 -21.20 2.04
N PHE A 9 -25.37 -20.54 0.91
CA PHE A 9 -24.39 -19.57 0.45
C PHE A 9 -24.68 -18.28 1.21
N GLY A 10 -23.94 -18.06 2.31
CA GLY A 10 -23.88 -16.76 2.95
C GLY A 10 -23.46 -15.72 1.91
N SER A 11 -24.31 -14.74 1.65
CA SER A 11 -24.00 -13.59 0.81
C SER A 11 -22.88 -12.81 1.51
N PHE A 12 -21.62 -13.06 1.15
CA PHE A 12 -20.51 -12.19 1.56
C PHE A 12 -20.68 -10.87 0.81
N SER A 13 -21.02 -9.80 1.55
CA SER A 13 -20.98 -8.46 1.02
C SER A 13 -19.54 -8.14 0.60
N LEU A 14 -19.32 -7.91 -0.68
CA LEU A 14 -18.05 -7.43 -1.19
C LEU A 14 -18.09 -5.91 -1.28
N ASN A 15 -17.14 -5.28 -0.65
CA ASN A 15 -16.87 -3.87 -0.83
C ASN A 15 -16.14 -3.62 -2.16
N THR A 16 -16.23 -2.41 -2.67
CA THR A 16 -15.58 -2.05 -3.93
C THR A 16 -14.83 -0.74 -3.83
N VAL A 17 -13.75 -0.63 -4.58
CA VAL A 17 -13.02 0.61 -4.82
C VAL A 17 -12.65 0.70 -6.30
N ARG A 18 -12.64 1.92 -6.85
CA ARG A 18 -12.35 2.15 -8.26
C ARG A 18 -10.93 2.65 -8.45
N ILE A 19 -10.25 2.16 -9.48
CA ILE A 19 -8.98 2.70 -9.96
C ILE A 19 -9.25 4.04 -10.65
N ILE A 20 -8.47 5.08 -10.31
CA ILE A 20 -8.71 6.46 -10.72
C ILE A 20 -7.97 6.82 -12.01
N GLY A 21 -6.71 6.37 -12.14
CA GLY A 21 -5.84 6.72 -13.26
C GLY A 21 -5.17 5.53 -13.93
N GLY A 22 -4.38 5.82 -14.97
CA GLY A 22 -3.54 4.83 -15.67
C GLY A 22 -4.32 3.87 -16.58
N GLU A 23 -3.67 2.77 -16.91
CA GLU A 23 -4.14 1.71 -17.83
C GLU A 23 -5.48 1.11 -17.40
N TRP A 24 -5.65 0.90 -16.09
CA TRP A 24 -6.85 0.27 -15.54
C TRP A 24 -7.88 1.27 -15.02
N ARG A 25 -7.82 2.50 -15.46
CA ARG A 25 -8.76 3.55 -15.05
C ARG A 25 -10.22 3.08 -15.16
N ARG A 26 -11.01 3.38 -14.11
CA ARG A 26 -12.43 3.01 -13.95
C ARG A 26 -12.68 1.52 -13.67
N ARG A 27 -11.66 0.67 -13.66
CA ARG A 27 -11.82 -0.73 -13.24
C ARG A 27 -12.14 -0.77 -11.74
N VAL A 28 -12.93 -1.74 -11.36
CA VAL A 28 -13.42 -1.91 -9.99
C VAL A 28 -12.70 -3.08 -9.34
N LEU A 29 -12.08 -2.82 -8.22
CA LEU A 29 -11.50 -3.82 -7.32
C LEU A 29 -12.56 -4.26 -6.32
N ARG A 30 -12.59 -5.53 -6.00
CA ARG A 30 -13.51 -6.12 -5.03
C ARG A 30 -12.72 -6.67 -3.87
N PHE A 31 -13.19 -6.42 -2.66
CA PHE A 31 -12.54 -6.93 -1.45
C PHE A 31 -13.58 -7.30 -0.40
N PRO A 32 -13.29 -8.29 0.49
CA PRO A 32 -14.21 -8.72 1.52
C PRO A 32 -14.37 -7.63 2.57
N ASP A 33 -15.51 -7.64 3.25
CA ASP A 33 -15.65 -6.89 4.50
C ASP A 33 -14.73 -7.50 5.54
N ALA A 34 -13.84 -6.67 6.11
CA ALA A 34 -12.91 -7.07 7.15
C ALA A 34 -12.77 -5.92 8.15
N GLN A 35 -12.61 -6.27 9.43
CA GLN A 35 -12.50 -5.29 10.50
C GLN A 35 -11.32 -4.34 10.25
N GLY A 36 -11.61 -3.04 10.23
CA GLY A 36 -10.60 -2.00 10.00
C GLY A 36 -10.21 -1.78 8.55
N LEU A 37 -10.68 -2.61 7.61
CA LEU A 37 -10.38 -2.46 6.20
C LEU A 37 -11.27 -1.39 5.56
N ARG A 38 -10.71 -0.21 5.32
CA ARG A 38 -11.35 0.86 4.57
C ARG A 38 -10.38 1.30 3.46
N PRO A 39 -10.84 1.40 2.21
CA PRO A 39 -9.97 1.92 1.16
C PRO A 39 -9.66 3.40 1.41
N THR A 40 -8.43 3.80 1.16
CA THR A 40 -8.02 5.20 1.12
C THR A 40 -8.96 5.98 0.20
N PRO A 41 -9.56 7.09 0.66
CA PRO A 41 -10.52 7.87 -0.14
C PRO A 41 -9.93 8.33 -1.48
N ASP A 42 -10.78 8.41 -2.52
CA ASP A 42 -10.37 8.79 -3.87
C ASP A 42 -9.56 10.09 -3.88
N ARG A 43 -10.02 11.12 -3.14
CA ARG A 43 -9.33 12.41 -3.04
C ARG A 43 -7.90 12.29 -2.46
N VAL A 44 -7.69 11.42 -1.48
CA VAL A 44 -6.36 11.20 -0.87
C VAL A 44 -5.47 10.48 -1.87
N ARG A 45 -5.99 9.46 -2.57
CA ARG A 45 -5.27 8.75 -3.62
C ARG A 45 -4.88 9.67 -4.77
N GLU A 46 -5.80 10.50 -5.25
CA GLU A 46 -5.48 11.52 -6.27
C GLU A 46 -4.38 12.45 -5.80
N THR A 47 -4.44 12.90 -4.55
CA THR A 47 -3.40 13.77 -3.97
C THR A 47 -2.05 13.07 -3.93
N LEU A 48 -2.00 11.82 -3.44
CA LEU A 48 -0.77 11.03 -3.41
C LEU A 48 -0.14 10.91 -4.80
N PHE A 49 -0.90 10.46 -5.78
CA PHE A 49 -0.35 10.25 -7.13
C PHE A 49 -0.01 11.56 -7.84
N ASN A 50 -0.66 12.68 -7.53
CA ASN A 50 -0.21 14.00 -7.96
C ASN A 50 1.15 14.37 -7.35
N TRP A 51 1.39 14.03 -6.08
CA TRP A 51 2.67 14.26 -5.42
C TRP A 51 3.80 13.39 -5.97
N LEU A 52 3.49 12.16 -6.38
CA LEU A 52 4.42 11.21 -7.00
C LEU A 52 4.70 11.50 -8.48
N GLY A 53 3.89 12.37 -9.15
CA GLY A 53 4.08 12.75 -10.55
C GLY A 53 3.12 12.09 -11.53
N GLN A 54 2.08 11.40 -11.06
CA GLN A 54 1.02 10.72 -11.81
C GLN A 54 1.46 9.54 -12.71
N ASP A 55 2.64 9.58 -13.27
CA ASP A 55 3.27 8.54 -14.06
C ASP A 55 4.37 7.89 -13.22
N LEU A 56 4.29 6.57 -13.07
CA LEU A 56 5.24 5.78 -12.30
C LEU A 56 6.01 4.81 -13.20
N ASP A 57 6.10 5.11 -14.51
CA ASP A 57 6.77 4.21 -15.46
C ASP A 57 8.19 3.86 -15.02
N GLY A 58 8.49 2.58 -15.05
CA GLY A 58 9.78 2.04 -14.63
C GLY A 58 10.00 1.95 -13.11
N LEU A 59 9.16 2.57 -12.26
CA LEU A 59 9.33 2.57 -10.82
C LEU A 59 8.92 1.25 -10.17
N SER A 60 9.58 0.93 -9.06
CA SER A 60 9.25 -0.18 -8.17
C SER A 60 8.56 0.33 -6.90
N CYS A 61 7.44 -0.30 -6.51
CA CYS A 61 6.64 0.09 -5.35
C CYS A 61 6.52 -1.08 -4.37
N LEU A 62 6.56 -0.77 -3.08
CA LEU A 62 6.28 -1.71 -1.99
C LEU A 62 5.17 -1.15 -1.10
N ASP A 63 4.04 -1.83 -1.08
CA ASP A 63 2.89 -1.55 -0.22
C ASP A 63 2.86 -2.57 0.92
N LEU A 64 3.23 -2.14 2.13
CA LEU A 64 3.38 -3.03 3.28
C LEU A 64 2.05 -3.35 4.00
N PHE A 65 0.97 -2.66 3.64
CA PHE A 65 -0.37 -2.87 4.21
C PHE A 65 -1.42 -2.75 3.10
N ALA A 66 -1.39 -3.67 2.15
CA ALA A 66 -2.13 -3.54 0.91
C ALA A 66 -3.66 -3.42 1.08
N GLY A 67 -4.23 -4.08 2.07
CA GLY A 67 -5.64 -3.99 2.37
C GLY A 67 -6.53 -4.23 1.14
N SER A 68 -7.33 -3.23 0.77
CA SER A 68 -8.17 -3.28 -0.44
C SER A 68 -7.39 -3.33 -1.76
N GLY A 69 -6.09 -3.07 -1.71
CA GLY A 69 -5.21 -2.92 -2.87
C GLY A 69 -5.30 -1.56 -3.57
N ALA A 70 -6.08 -0.61 -3.03
CA ALA A 70 -6.36 0.64 -3.71
C ALA A 70 -5.11 1.42 -4.13
N LEU A 71 -4.06 1.44 -3.30
CA LEU A 71 -2.80 2.14 -3.58
C LEU A 71 -1.89 1.32 -4.50
N GLY A 72 -1.70 0.04 -4.21
CA GLY A 72 -0.84 -0.83 -5.01
C GLY A 72 -1.34 -1.03 -6.45
N PHE A 73 -2.65 -1.26 -6.65
CA PHE A 73 -3.23 -1.36 -7.99
C PHE A 73 -3.21 -0.03 -8.74
N GLU A 74 -3.41 1.08 -8.04
CA GLU A 74 -3.31 2.41 -8.65
C GLU A 74 -1.88 2.68 -9.14
N ALA A 75 -0.85 2.33 -8.35
CA ALA A 75 0.55 2.45 -8.75
C ALA A 75 0.86 1.61 -10.00
N ALA A 76 0.43 0.35 -10.01
CA ALA A 76 0.61 -0.52 -11.18
C ALA A 76 -0.14 -0.01 -12.42
N SER A 77 -1.37 0.52 -12.23
CA SER A 77 -2.16 1.13 -13.29
C SER A 77 -1.49 2.35 -13.92
N ARG A 78 -0.67 3.07 -13.15
CA ARG A 78 0.07 4.27 -13.58
C ARG A 78 1.48 3.97 -14.09
N GLY A 79 1.77 2.72 -14.42
CA GLY A 79 3.00 2.33 -15.12
C GLY A 79 4.09 1.75 -14.23
N ALA A 80 3.91 1.63 -12.91
CA ALA A 80 4.92 1.01 -12.06
C ALA A 80 5.34 -0.36 -12.62
N ALA A 81 6.65 -0.55 -12.83
CA ALA A 81 7.20 -1.76 -13.43
C ALA A 81 7.05 -2.97 -12.51
N LYS A 82 7.09 -2.72 -11.20
CA LYS A 82 6.93 -3.75 -10.17
C LYS A 82 6.21 -3.17 -8.96
N VAL A 83 5.16 -3.86 -8.50
CA VAL A 83 4.47 -3.53 -7.25
C VAL A 83 4.40 -4.78 -6.39
N VAL A 84 4.97 -4.72 -5.20
CA VAL A 84 4.84 -5.76 -4.18
C VAL A 84 3.82 -5.30 -3.16
N MET A 85 2.76 -6.09 -2.97
CA MET A 85 1.68 -5.83 -2.01
C MET A 85 1.72 -6.87 -0.90
N VAL A 86 1.87 -6.42 0.34
CA VAL A 86 1.90 -7.28 1.52
C VAL A 86 0.57 -7.19 2.26
N GLU A 87 -0.04 -8.33 2.54
CA GLU A 87 -1.30 -8.41 3.25
C GLU A 87 -1.28 -9.61 4.21
N HIS A 88 -1.65 -9.37 5.45
CA HIS A 88 -1.63 -10.41 6.49
C HIS A 88 -2.88 -11.32 6.43
N ALA A 89 -4.05 -10.74 6.18
CA ALA A 89 -5.32 -11.44 6.23
C ALA A 89 -5.52 -12.34 4.98
N PRO A 90 -5.68 -13.67 5.15
CA PRO A 90 -5.72 -14.60 4.02
C PRO A 90 -6.87 -14.35 3.04
N LYS A 91 -8.04 -13.93 3.54
CA LYS A 91 -9.20 -13.63 2.68
C LYS A 91 -8.99 -12.37 1.85
N VAL A 92 -8.30 -11.38 2.41
CA VAL A 92 -7.97 -10.12 1.73
C VAL A 92 -6.89 -10.38 0.68
N ALA A 93 -5.82 -11.11 1.03
CA ALA A 93 -4.77 -11.51 0.09
C ALA A 93 -5.34 -12.27 -1.12
N ALA A 94 -6.24 -13.24 -0.89
CA ALA A 94 -6.91 -13.96 -1.97
C ALA A 94 -7.74 -13.03 -2.89
N ALA A 95 -8.37 -11.99 -2.33
CA ALA A 95 -9.10 -11.00 -3.12
C ALA A 95 -8.14 -10.12 -3.95
N LEU A 96 -6.96 -9.77 -3.43
CA LEU A 96 -5.92 -9.09 -4.21
C LEU A 96 -5.44 -9.92 -5.39
N GLU A 97 -5.17 -11.21 -5.17
CA GLU A 97 -4.78 -12.15 -6.24
C GLU A 97 -5.85 -12.26 -7.33
N GLU A 98 -7.12 -12.35 -6.95
CA GLU A 98 -8.23 -12.41 -7.91
C GLU A 98 -8.37 -11.11 -8.71
N ASN A 99 -8.24 -9.95 -8.06
CA ASN A 99 -8.23 -8.67 -8.76
C ASN A 99 -7.05 -8.56 -9.74
N ALA A 100 -5.85 -9.00 -9.36
CA ALA A 100 -4.68 -9.02 -10.23
C ALA A 100 -4.90 -9.89 -11.46
N ARG A 101 -5.53 -11.06 -11.29
CA ARG A 101 -5.92 -11.96 -12.38
C ARG A 101 -6.93 -11.33 -13.32
N LEU A 102 -7.99 -10.68 -12.78
CA LEU A 102 -9.04 -10.02 -13.56
C LEU A 102 -8.53 -8.80 -14.34
N LEU A 103 -7.48 -8.15 -13.85
CA LEU A 103 -6.81 -7.04 -14.53
C LEU A 103 -5.76 -7.49 -15.53
N ALA A 104 -5.49 -8.80 -15.62
CA ALA A 104 -4.40 -9.35 -16.42
C ALA A 104 -3.04 -8.66 -16.09
N ALA A 105 -2.80 -8.42 -14.81
CA ALA A 105 -1.66 -7.61 -14.33
C ALA A 105 -0.29 -8.23 -14.65
N GLY A 106 -0.24 -9.52 -14.96
CA GLY A 106 0.99 -10.23 -15.31
C GLY A 106 2.01 -10.21 -14.16
N GLY A 107 3.29 -10.14 -14.49
CA GLY A 107 4.39 -10.10 -13.52
C GLY A 107 4.58 -8.75 -12.81
N ARG A 108 3.81 -7.72 -13.14
CA ARG A 108 3.92 -6.39 -12.50
C ARG A 108 3.50 -6.39 -11.04
N LEU A 109 2.57 -7.27 -10.66
CA LEU A 109 2.06 -7.37 -9.29
C LEU A 109 2.54 -8.65 -8.62
N GLN A 110 3.09 -8.49 -7.44
CA GLN A 110 3.43 -9.59 -6.54
C GLN A 110 2.64 -9.41 -5.23
N ILE A 111 1.73 -10.33 -4.93
CA ILE A 111 0.98 -10.32 -3.68
C ILE A 111 1.64 -11.31 -2.72
N VAL A 112 1.92 -10.84 -1.51
CA VAL A 112 2.62 -11.62 -0.48
C VAL A 112 1.76 -11.66 0.77
N ARG A 113 1.32 -12.86 1.15
CA ARG A 113 0.63 -13.04 2.42
C ARG A 113 1.65 -13.18 3.55
N ALA A 114 1.88 -12.09 4.28
CA ALA A 114 2.86 -12.03 5.37
C ALA A 114 2.52 -10.95 6.41
N ASP A 115 3.17 -11.02 7.56
CA ASP A 115 3.28 -9.92 8.50
C ASP A 115 4.25 -8.87 7.93
N ALA A 116 3.86 -7.58 7.97
CA ALA A 116 4.61 -6.49 7.35
C ALA A 116 6.02 -6.36 7.90
N VAL A 117 6.22 -6.46 9.23
CA VAL A 117 7.54 -6.32 9.86
C VAL A 117 8.44 -7.50 9.52
N LYS A 118 7.91 -8.73 9.59
CA LYS A 118 8.68 -9.92 9.22
C LYS A 118 9.11 -9.90 7.75
N PHE A 119 8.19 -9.50 6.87
CA PHE A 119 8.49 -9.37 5.45
C PHE A 119 9.54 -8.28 5.19
N ALA A 120 9.35 -7.08 5.74
CA ALA A 120 10.28 -5.98 5.63
C ALA A 120 11.69 -6.37 6.13
N SER A 121 11.78 -7.06 7.27
CA SER A 121 13.05 -7.55 7.83
C SER A 121 13.74 -8.58 6.92
N SER A 122 12.98 -9.54 6.39
CA SER A 122 13.54 -10.52 5.46
C SER A 122 14.00 -9.87 4.15
N LEU A 123 13.25 -8.89 3.66
CA LEU A 123 13.53 -8.22 2.41
C LEU A 123 14.75 -7.29 2.53
N SER A 124 14.92 -6.60 3.67
CA SER A 124 16.09 -5.74 3.91
C SER A 124 17.42 -6.53 3.85
N ALA A 125 17.42 -7.78 4.29
CA ALA A 125 18.56 -8.66 4.23
C ALA A 125 18.98 -9.04 2.78
N THR A 126 18.09 -8.89 1.79
CA THR A 126 18.39 -9.18 0.38
C THR A 126 19.04 -8.02 -0.35
N GLY A 127 19.07 -6.82 0.23
CA GLY A 127 19.50 -5.59 -0.43
C GLY A 127 18.49 -5.01 -1.43
N ALA A 128 17.28 -5.57 -1.52
CA ALA A 128 16.22 -5.06 -2.41
C ALA A 128 15.79 -3.66 -1.98
N ARG A 129 15.64 -2.77 -2.96
CA ARG A 129 15.19 -1.38 -2.75
C ARG A 129 14.05 -1.04 -3.68
N PHE A 130 13.21 -0.10 -3.23
CA PHE A 130 12.03 0.37 -3.96
C PHE A 130 12.07 1.89 -4.11
N ASP A 131 11.54 2.36 -5.21
CA ASP A 131 11.43 3.80 -5.50
C ASP A 131 10.30 4.44 -4.69
N VAL A 132 9.25 3.67 -4.39
CA VAL A 132 8.13 4.13 -3.56
C VAL A 132 7.80 3.09 -2.50
N LEU A 133 7.83 3.52 -1.23
CA LEU A 133 7.29 2.75 -0.11
C LEU A 133 5.93 3.34 0.30
N ILE A 134 4.96 2.46 0.55
CA ILE A 134 3.60 2.83 0.97
C ILE A 134 3.32 2.18 2.32
N LEU A 135 2.97 3.00 3.32
CA LEU A 135 2.61 2.61 4.67
C LEU A 135 1.25 3.20 5.04
N ASP A 136 0.21 2.37 5.03
CA ASP A 136 -1.13 2.70 5.55
C ASP A 136 -1.54 1.63 6.57
N PRO A 137 -0.86 1.59 7.73
CA PRO A 137 -1.06 0.56 8.73
C PRO A 137 -2.38 0.74 9.51
N PRO A 138 -2.92 -0.32 10.10
CA PRO A 138 -3.98 -0.20 11.10
C PRO A 138 -3.55 0.71 12.25
N TYR A 139 -4.43 1.66 12.61
CA TYR A 139 -4.12 2.70 13.60
C TYR A 139 -3.93 2.15 15.01
N LYS A 140 -3.21 2.89 15.86
CA LYS A 140 -2.99 2.63 17.31
C LYS A 140 -2.32 1.29 17.62
N GLN A 141 -1.47 0.81 16.72
CA GLN A 141 -0.78 -0.48 16.90
C GLN A 141 0.76 -0.38 16.84
N GLY A 142 1.33 0.83 16.75
CA GLY A 142 2.78 1.06 16.75
C GLY A 142 3.51 0.45 15.53
N TRP A 143 2.84 0.35 14.39
CA TRP A 143 3.45 -0.25 13.19
C TRP A 143 4.56 0.61 12.61
N ILE A 144 4.39 1.93 12.65
CA ILE A 144 5.36 2.86 12.06
C ILE A 144 6.67 2.81 12.83
N GLU A 145 6.61 2.85 14.15
CA GLU A 145 7.77 2.75 15.04
C GLU A 145 8.53 1.42 14.86
N ARG A 146 7.80 0.33 14.64
CA ARG A 146 8.39 -1.00 14.40
C ARG A 146 9.05 -1.11 13.03
N LEU A 147 8.53 -0.41 12.03
CA LEU A 147 9.06 -0.43 10.65
C LEU A 147 10.14 0.62 10.42
N ALA A 148 10.11 1.74 11.11
CA ALA A 148 11.02 2.87 10.90
C ALA A 148 12.50 2.47 10.79
N PRO A 149 13.07 1.56 11.60
CA PRO A 149 14.47 1.13 11.48
C PRO A 149 14.78 0.36 10.18
N LEU A 150 13.75 -0.22 9.55
CA LEU A 150 13.90 -1.04 8.33
C LEU A 150 13.74 -0.21 7.04
N LEU A 151 12.97 0.89 7.10
CA LEU A 151 12.64 1.69 5.91
C LEU A 151 13.86 2.22 5.14
N PRO A 152 14.94 2.72 5.79
CA PRO A 152 16.12 3.21 5.08
C PRO A 152 16.82 2.15 4.23
N GLN A 153 16.66 0.87 4.60
CA GLN A 153 17.25 -0.25 3.89
C GLN A 153 16.40 -0.70 2.70
N LEU A 154 15.13 -0.37 2.70
CA LEU A 154 14.15 -0.76 1.67
C LEU A 154 13.91 0.33 0.63
N LEU A 155 14.26 1.59 0.93
CA LEU A 155 14.05 2.71 0.02
C LEU A 155 15.28 2.96 -0.83
N ALA A 156 15.08 3.22 -2.12
CA ALA A 156 16.11 3.73 -3.03
C ALA A 156 16.58 5.13 -2.58
N ASN A 157 17.77 5.55 -3.01
CA ASN A 157 18.37 6.82 -2.55
C ASN A 157 17.46 8.03 -2.79
N ASP A 158 16.86 8.11 -3.98
CA ASP A 158 15.92 9.19 -4.36
C ASP A 158 14.45 8.80 -4.18
N GLY A 159 14.21 7.71 -3.48
CA GLY A 159 12.88 7.15 -3.27
C GLY A 159 11.99 8.04 -2.41
N ALA A 160 10.70 7.72 -2.44
CA ALA A 160 9.68 8.40 -1.65
C ALA A 160 8.98 7.42 -0.71
N LEU A 161 8.74 7.85 0.51
CA LEU A 161 7.95 7.13 1.50
C LEU A 161 6.61 7.86 1.69
N TYR A 162 5.51 7.18 1.36
CA TYR A 162 4.17 7.63 1.72
C TYR A 162 3.71 6.97 3.00
N VAL A 163 3.17 7.75 3.92
CA VAL A 163 2.65 7.26 5.20
C VAL A 163 1.29 7.87 5.51
N GLU A 164 0.34 7.04 5.94
CA GLU A 164 -0.89 7.45 6.62
C GLU A 164 -0.78 7.13 8.12
N ALA A 165 -1.11 8.09 8.99
CA ALA A 165 -1.01 7.95 10.44
C ALA A 165 -2.02 8.83 11.18
N GLU A 166 -2.28 8.55 12.46
CA GLU A 166 -3.10 9.41 13.34
C GLU A 166 -2.34 10.64 13.87
N TYR A 167 -1.04 10.75 13.59
CA TYR A 167 -0.16 11.84 14.04
C TYR A 167 0.86 12.17 12.94
N PRO A 168 1.44 13.39 12.94
CA PRO A 168 2.52 13.74 12.02
C PRO A 168 3.77 12.89 12.26
N ILE A 169 4.40 12.39 11.18
CA ILE A 169 5.55 11.48 11.26
C ILE A 169 6.79 12.17 11.86
N GLU A 170 6.93 13.50 11.71
CA GLU A 170 8.01 14.27 12.28
C GLU A 170 8.09 14.18 13.82
N THR A 171 7.04 13.68 14.48
CA THR A 171 7.04 13.45 15.93
C THR A 171 7.64 12.12 16.35
N ILE A 172 8.11 11.29 15.39
CA ILE A 172 8.70 9.99 15.67
C ILE A 172 10.23 10.09 15.61
N ASP A 173 10.90 9.95 16.73
CA ASP A 173 12.37 10.01 16.84
C ASP A 173 13.10 9.04 15.90
N ALA A 174 12.51 7.85 15.70
CA ALA A 174 13.06 6.84 14.79
C ALA A 174 13.04 7.25 13.31
N CYS A 175 12.35 8.36 12.97
CA CYS A 175 12.26 8.89 11.62
C CYS A 175 13.09 10.18 11.43
N GLY A 176 14.08 10.45 12.28
CA GLY A 176 14.87 11.68 12.28
C GLY A 176 15.56 12.04 10.97
N ASP A 177 15.90 11.05 10.14
CA ASP A 177 16.53 11.25 8.82
C ASP A 177 15.52 11.50 7.69
N TRP A 178 14.24 11.69 8.02
CA TRP A 178 13.18 11.87 7.05
C TRP A 178 12.63 13.30 7.06
N LYS A 179 12.48 13.87 5.88
CA LYS A 179 11.87 15.19 5.69
C LYS A 179 10.52 15.02 5.01
N SER A 180 9.48 15.55 5.64
CA SER A 180 8.16 15.68 4.99
C SER A 180 8.25 16.72 3.88
N VAL A 181 8.09 16.27 2.63
CA VAL A 181 8.10 17.15 1.44
C VAL A 181 6.70 17.56 1.03
N ARG A 182 5.70 16.80 1.43
CA ARG A 182 4.28 17.07 1.25
C ARG A 182 3.51 16.50 2.42
N SER A 183 2.47 17.20 2.86
CA SER A 183 1.58 16.75 3.92
C SER A 183 0.15 17.15 3.64
N GLY A 184 -0.79 16.36 4.14
CA GLY A 184 -2.21 16.64 4.09
C GLY A 184 -2.94 15.98 5.26
N ARG A 185 -4.23 16.32 5.41
CA ARG A 185 -5.08 15.75 6.45
C ARG A 185 -6.47 15.44 5.89
N ALA A 186 -6.97 14.26 6.24
CA ALA A 186 -8.32 13.83 5.94
C ALA A 186 -8.98 13.33 7.23
N GLY A 187 -9.86 14.16 7.80
CA GLY A 187 -10.42 13.88 9.13
C GLY A 187 -9.34 13.86 10.22
N GLN A 188 -9.14 12.69 10.84
CA GLN A 188 -8.12 12.50 11.88
C GLN A 188 -6.82 11.87 11.34
N VAL A 189 -6.77 11.58 10.02
CA VAL A 189 -5.63 10.93 9.39
C VAL A 189 -4.71 11.97 8.77
N PHE A 190 -3.44 11.92 9.12
CA PHE A 190 -2.37 12.63 8.44
C PHE A 190 -1.82 11.72 7.35
N TYR A 191 -1.61 12.27 6.15
CA TYR A 191 -0.94 11.57 5.08
C TYR A 191 0.20 12.43 4.56
N GLN A 192 1.37 11.81 4.45
CA GLN A 192 2.62 12.52 4.20
C GLN A 192 3.46 11.79 3.17
N LEU A 193 4.15 12.58 2.34
CA LEU A 193 5.22 12.10 1.48
C LEU A 193 6.54 12.57 2.06
N LEU A 194 7.41 11.62 2.40
CA LEU A 194 8.72 11.87 2.99
C LEU A 194 9.82 11.44 2.01
N ARG A 195 10.95 12.15 2.12
CA ARG A 195 12.22 11.76 1.48
C ARG A 195 13.32 11.74 2.53
N ARG A 196 14.35 10.96 2.28
CA ARG A 196 15.53 11.01 3.16
C ARG A 196 16.24 12.35 3.04
N THR A 197 16.69 12.91 4.15
CA THR A 197 17.66 14.00 4.14
C THR A 197 18.96 13.44 3.55
N GLN A 198 19.37 13.96 2.40
CA GLN A 198 20.72 13.68 1.92
C GLN A 198 21.69 14.40 2.89
N HIS A 199 22.48 13.65 3.61
CA HIS A 199 23.67 14.21 4.22
C HIS A 199 24.66 14.37 3.07
N ASP A 200 24.82 15.59 2.56
CA ASP A 200 25.93 15.92 1.68
C ASP A 200 27.20 15.50 2.43
N GLY A 201 27.83 14.42 1.94
CA GLY A 201 29.07 13.90 2.50
C GLY A 201 30.13 15.01 2.43
N ALA A 202 30.58 15.41 3.60
CA ALA A 202 31.76 16.27 3.75
C ALA A 202 33.01 15.54 3.30
#